data_bf8774e0827c201c5db1df3860ac5797
#
_entry.id   bf8774e0827c201c5db1df3860ac5797
#
_cell.length_a   1.000
_cell.length_b   1.000
_cell.length_c   1.000
_cell.angle_alpha   90.00
_cell.angle_beta   90.00
_cell.angle_gamma   90.00
#
_symmetry.space_group_name_H-M   'P 1'
#
loop_
_entity.id
_entity.type
_entity.pdbx_description
1 polymer ?
#
loop_
_entity_poly.entity_id
_entity_poly.type
_entity_poly.pdbx_seq_one_letter_code
_entity_poly.pdbx_strand_id
1 'polypeptide(L)'
;METQKKRLYLDDVRTPISEDWIIARDYDEFVKQVNLYGLESFDVISLDHDLGEGAMVEYYTNVKNNFTLDYKNIEEKTGMDCCKFLVSLSMTKNIPLPQIYVHSANPIGSANMMGYINNYLMNSRLPQTCIRVTIEHTIHESHLISPELRKAKWDRSIKK
;
A
#
# COMPACT_ATOMS: atom_id res chain seq x y z
N MET A 1 2.51 25.10 18.81
CA MET A 1 1.49 24.61 17.88
C MET A 1 1.88 23.22 17.41
N GLU A 2 1.01 22.28 17.63
CA GLU A 2 1.25 20.94 17.10
C GLU A 2 1.06 20.95 15.58
N THR A 3 2.04 20.41 14.88
CA THR A 3 1.94 20.22 13.43
C THR A 3 0.94 19.10 13.17
N GLN A 4 -0.07 19.36 12.34
CA GLN A 4 -1.04 18.35 11.98
C GLN A 4 -0.34 17.18 11.27
N LYS A 5 -0.58 15.97 11.74
CA LYS A 5 -0.05 14.76 11.14
C LYS A 5 -0.66 14.53 9.75
N LYS A 6 0.13 13.94 8.87
CA LYS A 6 -0.25 13.68 7.49
C LYS A 6 -0.77 12.26 7.33
N ARG A 7 -1.55 12.07 6.28
CA ARG A 7 -2.03 10.74 5.86
C ARG A 7 -1.59 10.47 4.43
N LEU A 8 -1.09 9.27 4.19
CA LEU A 8 -0.56 8.87 2.88
C LEU A 8 -1.38 7.71 2.32
N TYR A 9 -1.81 7.86 1.08
CA TYR A 9 -2.65 6.89 0.37
C TYR A 9 -1.92 6.41 -0.87
N LEU A 10 -1.64 5.11 -0.94
CA LEU A 10 -0.98 4.47 -2.07
C LEU A 10 -2.00 3.70 -2.88
N ASP A 11 -2.24 4.13 -4.11
CA ASP A 11 -3.15 3.45 -5.04
C ASP A 11 -2.93 4.04 -6.43
N ASP A 12 -2.82 3.20 -7.44
CA ASP A 12 -2.55 3.68 -8.79
C ASP A 12 -3.78 4.30 -9.48
N VAL A 13 -4.99 4.07 -8.96
CA VAL A 13 -6.24 4.52 -9.58
C VAL A 13 -7.19 5.19 -8.61
N ARG A 14 -7.42 4.57 -7.43
CA ARG A 14 -8.43 5.05 -6.49
C ARG A 14 -7.97 6.30 -5.77
N THR A 15 -8.94 7.10 -5.34
CA THR A 15 -8.71 8.34 -4.61
C THR A 15 -9.60 8.38 -3.36
N PRO A 16 -9.06 8.77 -2.20
CA PRO A 16 -9.86 8.90 -0.98
C PRO A 16 -10.94 9.98 -1.11
N ILE A 17 -12.04 9.84 -0.34
CA ILE A 17 -13.09 10.88 -0.29
C ILE A 17 -12.52 12.17 0.25
N SER A 18 -11.79 12.05 1.35
CA SER A 18 -11.23 13.20 2.03
C SER A 18 -10.04 13.75 1.25
N GLU A 19 -10.00 15.08 1.13
CA GLU A 19 -8.88 15.75 0.47
C GLU A 19 -7.63 15.83 1.35
N ASP A 20 -7.72 15.34 2.59
CA ASP A 20 -6.61 15.41 3.56
C ASP A 20 -5.50 14.41 3.28
N TRP A 21 -5.65 13.56 2.30
CA TRP A 21 -4.68 12.53 1.99
C TRP A 21 -3.65 13.00 0.96
N ILE A 22 -2.38 12.72 1.24
CA ILE A 22 -1.32 12.80 0.22
C ILE A 22 -1.43 11.52 -0.60
N ILE A 23 -1.43 11.63 -1.93
CA ILE A 23 -1.64 10.51 -2.82
C ILE A 23 -0.34 10.13 -3.50
N ALA A 24 0.03 8.86 -3.44
CA ALA A 24 1.13 8.27 -4.21
C ALA A 24 0.55 7.24 -5.17
N ARG A 25 0.91 7.33 -6.44
CA ARG A 25 0.36 6.47 -7.49
C ARG A 25 1.24 5.25 -7.80
N ASP A 26 2.49 5.29 -7.38
CA ASP A 26 3.43 4.18 -7.56
C ASP A 26 4.47 4.19 -6.45
N TYR A 27 5.39 3.22 -6.52
CA TYR A 27 6.46 3.08 -5.53
C TYR A 27 7.35 4.33 -5.46
N ASP A 28 7.73 4.88 -6.60
CA ASP A 28 8.65 6.02 -6.62
C ASP A 28 8.02 7.26 -5.98
N GLU A 29 6.75 7.53 -6.28
CA GLU A 29 6.01 8.62 -5.63
C GLU A 29 5.88 8.37 -4.12
N PHE A 30 5.61 7.13 -3.72
CA PHE A 30 5.50 6.76 -2.33
C PHE A 30 6.78 7.06 -1.55
N VAL A 31 7.91 6.58 -2.06
CA VAL A 31 9.23 6.81 -1.46
C VAL A 31 9.53 8.30 -1.39
N LYS A 32 9.23 9.03 -2.47
CA LYS A 32 9.45 10.47 -2.54
C LYS A 32 8.67 11.20 -1.44
N GLN A 33 7.40 10.87 -1.26
CA GLN A 33 6.56 11.52 -0.26
C GLN A 33 7.02 11.22 1.17
N VAL A 34 7.37 9.96 1.44
CA VAL A 34 7.87 9.58 2.75
C VAL A 34 9.20 10.27 3.07
N ASN A 35 10.10 10.34 2.09
CA ASN A 35 11.39 11.02 2.29
C ASN A 35 11.24 12.53 2.42
N LEU A 36 10.30 13.12 1.69
CA LEU A 36 10.07 14.57 1.71
C LEU A 36 9.58 15.04 3.08
N TYR A 37 8.62 14.34 3.67
CA TYR A 37 7.99 14.75 4.92
C TYR A 37 8.58 14.07 6.16
N GLY A 38 9.22 12.93 5.99
CA GLY A 38 9.69 12.11 7.11
C GLY A 38 8.62 11.14 7.61
N LEU A 39 9.03 9.92 7.94
CA LEU A 39 8.10 8.87 8.40
C LEU A 39 7.31 9.32 9.62
N GLU A 40 7.95 10.04 10.53
CA GLU A 40 7.36 10.54 11.77
C GLU A 40 6.25 11.58 11.57
N SER A 41 6.15 12.15 10.38
CA SER A 41 5.13 13.15 10.07
C SER A 41 3.77 12.54 9.71
N PHE A 42 3.72 11.23 9.51
CA PHE A 42 2.49 10.54 9.13
C PHE A 42 1.85 9.85 10.33
N ASP A 43 0.52 9.93 10.45
CA ASP A 43 -0.21 9.16 11.45
C ASP A 43 -0.92 7.95 10.84
N VAL A 44 -1.22 7.99 9.54
CA VAL A 44 -1.86 6.88 8.82
C VAL A 44 -1.24 6.72 7.45
N ILE A 45 -0.96 5.48 7.07
CA ILE A 45 -0.58 5.10 5.70
C ILE A 45 -1.49 3.95 5.27
N SER A 46 -2.17 4.12 4.14
CA SER A 46 -3.03 3.08 3.58
C SER A 46 -2.47 2.60 2.24
N LEU A 47 -2.35 1.29 2.07
CA LEU A 47 -1.57 0.68 1.00
C LEU A 47 -2.43 -0.22 0.10
N ASP A 48 -2.34 0.00 -1.20
CA ASP A 48 -2.74 -0.96 -2.22
C ASP A 48 -1.55 -1.87 -2.54
N HIS A 49 -1.81 -3.04 -3.11
CA HIS A 49 -0.77 -3.97 -3.55
C HIS A 49 -0.44 -3.80 -5.03
N ASP A 50 -1.46 -3.79 -5.89
CA ASP A 50 -1.29 -3.80 -7.33
C ASP A 50 -1.17 -2.36 -7.84
N LEU A 51 0.01 -2.00 -8.34
CA LEU A 51 0.31 -0.63 -8.72
C LEU A 51 0.57 -0.44 -10.22
N GLY A 52 0.25 -1.44 -11.02
CA GLY A 52 0.47 -1.33 -12.45
C GLY A 52 -0.01 -2.54 -13.23
N GLU A 53 0.40 -2.57 -14.48
CA GLU A 53 -0.03 -3.54 -15.48
C GLU A 53 0.35 -4.97 -15.12
N GLY A 54 1.60 -5.19 -14.75
CA GLY A 54 2.10 -6.54 -14.43
C GLY A 54 1.35 -7.15 -13.26
N ALA A 55 1.10 -6.37 -12.21
CA ALA A 55 0.35 -6.83 -11.05
C ALA A 55 -1.09 -7.17 -11.41
N MET A 56 -1.73 -6.38 -12.28
CA MET A 56 -3.09 -6.66 -12.72
C MET A 56 -3.18 -7.92 -13.56
N VAL A 57 -2.21 -8.14 -14.44
CA VAL A 57 -2.15 -9.37 -15.24
C VAL A 57 -1.94 -10.58 -14.32
N GLU A 58 -1.01 -10.49 -13.37
CA GLU A 58 -0.77 -11.58 -12.40
C GLU A 58 -2.03 -11.86 -11.58
N TYR A 59 -2.73 -10.81 -11.15
CA TYR A 59 -3.98 -10.97 -10.39
C TYR A 59 -5.02 -11.77 -11.16
N TYR A 60 -5.31 -11.37 -12.41
CA TYR A 60 -6.34 -12.03 -13.20
C TYR A 60 -5.92 -13.41 -13.70
N THR A 61 -4.63 -13.63 -13.90
CA THR A 61 -4.11 -14.89 -14.44
C THR A 61 -3.95 -15.95 -13.34
N ASN A 62 -3.35 -15.59 -12.21
CA ASN A 62 -2.92 -16.56 -11.20
C ASN A 62 -3.60 -16.38 -9.84
N VAL A 63 -3.71 -15.16 -9.33
CA VAL A 63 -4.27 -14.94 -7.99
C VAL A 63 -5.74 -15.31 -7.96
N LYS A 64 -6.53 -14.78 -8.88
CA LYS A 64 -7.97 -14.99 -8.95
C LYS A 64 -8.33 -16.43 -9.23
N ASN A 65 -7.59 -17.09 -10.10
CA ASN A 65 -7.90 -18.45 -10.57
C ASN A 65 -7.27 -19.53 -9.70
N ASN A 66 -6.04 -19.34 -9.22
CA ASN A 66 -5.24 -20.37 -8.58
C ASN A 66 -4.78 -20.03 -7.17
N PHE A 67 -5.07 -18.83 -6.67
CA PHE A 67 -4.61 -18.32 -5.37
C PHE A 67 -3.09 -18.36 -5.24
N THR A 68 -2.38 -18.07 -6.35
CA THR A 68 -0.91 -17.99 -6.38
C THR A 68 -0.48 -16.61 -6.82
N LEU A 69 0.68 -16.19 -6.32
CA LEU A 69 1.27 -14.89 -6.66
C LEU A 69 2.77 -15.06 -6.78
N ASP A 70 3.32 -14.82 -7.96
CA ASP A 70 4.75 -14.86 -8.20
C ASP A 70 5.22 -13.45 -8.62
N TYR A 71 6.00 -12.82 -7.75
CA TYR A 71 6.53 -11.48 -8.00
C TYR A 71 7.48 -11.43 -9.21
N LYS A 72 8.03 -12.55 -9.62
CA LYS A 72 8.86 -12.61 -10.84
C LYS A 72 8.08 -12.27 -12.09
N ASN A 73 6.76 -12.44 -12.07
CA ASN A 73 5.89 -12.10 -13.19
C ASN A 73 5.53 -10.60 -13.23
N ILE A 74 5.94 -9.84 -12.22
CA ILE A 74 5.59 -8.43 -12.08
C ILE A 74 6.84 -7.57 -12.23
N GLU A 75 6.90 -6.76 -13.28
CA GLU A 75 8.06 -5.91 -13.54
C GLU A 75 8.09 -4.69 -12.62
N GLU A 76 6.95 -4.03 -12.45
CA GLU A 76 6.86 -2.85 -11.60
C GLU A 76 6.91 -3.23 -10.13
N LYS A 77 7.27 -2.25 -9.29
CA LYS A 77 7.21 -2.44 -7.85
C LYS A 77 5.77 -2.38 -7.37
N THR A 78 5.48 -3.16 -6.32
CA THR A 78 4.14 -3.30 -5.75
C THR A 78 4.08 -2.68 -4.35
N GLY A 79 2.89 -2.73 -3.74
CA GLY A 79 2.74 -2.35 -2.35
C GLY A 79 3.61 -3.16 -1.40
N MET A 80 3.96 -4.40 -1.78
CA MET A 80 4.90 -5.21 -0.99
C MET A 80 6.27 -4.53 -0.90
N ASP A 81 6.75 -3.94 -1.98
CA ASP A 81 8.00 -3.19 -1.98
C ASP A 81 7.90 -1.96 -1.08
N CYS A 82 6.75 -1.30 -1.04
CA CYS A 82 6.51 -0.19 -0.14
C CYS A 82 6.55 -0.63 1.32
N CYS A 83 6.00 -1.81 1.64
CA CYS A 83 6.09 -2.39 2.98
C CYS A 83 7.54 -2.63 3.39
N LYS A 84 8.34 -3.19 2.50
CA LYS A 84 9.77 -3.43 2.74
C LYS A 84 10.50 -2.11 2.97
N PHE A 85 10.19 -1.10 2.19
CA PHE A 85 10.77 0.23 2.35
C PHE A 85 10.43 0.82 3.73
N LEU A 86 9.17 0.76 4.15
CA LEU A 86 8.73 1.29 5.45
C LEU A 86 9.41 0.58 6.61
N VAL A 87 9.50 -0.74 6.57
CA VAL A 87 10.17 -1.53 7.62
C VAL A 87 11.65 -1.18 7.67
N SER A 88 12.32 -1.14 6.52
CA SER A 88 13.73 -0.78 6.44
C SER A 88 13.99 0.62 7.01
N LEU A 89 13.15 1.57 6.67
CA LEU A 89 13.27 2.95 7.15
C LEU A 89 13.05 3.04 8.67
N SER A 90 12.02 2.36 9.17
CA SER A 90 11.72 2.30 10.59
C SER A 90 12.89 1.73 11.39
N MET A 91 13.47 0.63 10.91
CA MET A 91 14.63 0.00 11.53
C MET A 91 15.87 0.90 11.49
N THR A 92 16.19 1.43 10.33
CA THR A 92 17.41 2.20 10.10
C THR A 92 17.39 3.52 10.85
N LYS A 93 16.25 4.21 10.82
CA LYS A 93 16.09 5.53 11.47
C LYS A 93 15.62 5.43 12.91
N ASN A 94 15.27 4.24 13.37
CA ASN A 94 14.75 4.01 14.71
C ASN A 94 13.47 4.84 14.98
N ILE A 95 12.57 4.86 14.00
CA ILE A 95 11.30 5.60 14.02
C ILE A 95 10.16 4.60 14.00
N PRO A 96 9.19 4.67 14.95
CA PRO A 96 8.01 3.79 14.92
C PRO A 96 7.21 3.96 13.63
N LEU A 97 6.60 2.86 13.17
CA LEU A 97 5.68 2.94 12.04
C LEU A 97 4.40 3.67 12.46
N PRO A 98 3.84 4.51 11.57
CA PRO A 98 2.49 5.03 11.80
C PRO A 98 1.46 3.92 11.70
N GLN A 99 0.20 4.21 11.95
CA GLN A 99 -0.88 3.25 11.71
C GLN A 99 -0.92 2.90 10.22
N ILE A 100 -0.89 1.61 9.91
CA ILE A 100 -0.89 1.13 8.52
C ILE A 100 -2.13 0.29 8.28
N TYR A 101 -2.80 0.57 7.16
CA TYR A 101 -3.93 -0.21 6.66
C TYR A 101 -3.62 -0.72 5.27
N VAL A 102 -4.24 -1.84 4.91
CA VAL A 102 -4.19 -2.41 3.57
C VAL A 102 -5.59 -2.35 2.98
N HIS A 103 -5.72 -1.79 1.79
CA HIS A 103 -7.02 -1.66 1.11
C HIS A 103 -7.04 -2.34 -0.26
N SER A 104 -6.11 -3.26 -0.51
CA SER A 104 -6.01 -3.95 -1.79
C SER A 104 -7.13 -4.97 -1.98
N ALA A 105 -7.60 -5.11 -3.22
CA ALA A 105 -8.53 -6.16 -3.61
C ALA A 105 -7.84 -7.51 -3.85
N ASN A 106 -6.51 -7.55 -3.86
CA ASN A 106 -5.72 -8.76 -4.07
C ASN A 106 -5.54 -9.48 -2.72
N PRO A 107 -6.21 -10.61 -2.48
CA PRO A 107 -6.17 -11.26 -1.17
C PRO A 107 -4.78 -11.83 -0.83
N ILE A 108 -4.06 -12.34 -1.82
CA ILE A 108 -2.72 -12.89 -1.59
C ILE A 108 -1.73 -11.75 -1.34
N GLY A 109 -1.79 -10.68 -2.15
CA GLY A 109 -0.97 -9.50 -1.95
C GLY A 109 -1.21 -8.86 -0.59
N SER A 110 -2.49 -8.74 -0.19
CA SER A 110 -2.86 -8.21 1.12
C SER A 110 -2.27 -9.05 2.26
N ALA A 111 -2.40 -10.38 2.16
CA ALA A 111 -1.85 -11.29 3.18
C ALA A 111 -0.32 -11.16 3.27
N ASN A 112 0.36 -11.04 2.13
CA ASN A 112 1.81 -10.88 2.09
C ASN A 112 2.25 -9.58 2.77
N MET A 113 1.57 -8.48 2.47
CA MET A 113 1.88 -7.17 3.04
C MET A 113 1.63 -7.15 4.54
N MET A 114 0.46 -7.62 4.96
CA MET A 114 0.11 -7.68 6.38
C MET A 114 1.07 -8.58 7.15
N GLY A 115 1.38 -9.74 6.61
CA GLY A 115 2.30 -10.68 7.24
C GLY A 115 3.69 -10.09 7.43
N TYR A 116 4.20 -9.41 6.42
CA TYR A 116 5.52 -8.80 6.47
C TYR A 116 5.61 -7.73 7.57
N ILE A 117 4.66 -6.80 7.58
CA ILE A 117 4.68 -5.71 8.56
C ILE A 117 4.35 -6.23 9.97
N ASN A 118 3.36 -7.10 10.11
CA ASN A 118 2.99 -7.63 11.41
C ASN A 118 4.12 -8.45 12.02
N ASN A 119 4.87 -9.20 11.22
CA ASN A 119 6.05 -9.91 11.71
C ASN A 119 7.09 -8.93 12.27
N TYR A 120 7.33 -7.82 11.58
CA TYR A 120 8.24 -6.77 12.07
C TYR A 120 7.72 -6.17 13.39
N LEU A 121 6.43 -5.82 13.44
CA LEU A 121 5.85 -5.21 14.65
C LEU A 121 5.94 -6.13 15.88
N MET A 122 5.71 -7.42 15.69
CA MET A 122 5.78 -8.40 16.76
C MET A 122 7.20 -8.59 17.29
N ASN A 123 8.21 -8.46 16.44
CA ASN A 123 9.60 -8.72 16.78
C ASN A 123 10.43 -7.45 17.00
N SER A 124 9.84 -6.29 16.80
CA SER A 124 10.54 -5.02 16.95
C SER A 124 10.81 -4.71 18.42
N ARG A 125 12.04 -4.28 18.70
CA ARG A 125 12.42 -3.80 20.04
C ARG A 125 12.03 -2.34 20.24
N LEU A 126 11.72 -1.64 19.15
CA LEU A 126 11.27 -0.26 19.19
C LEU A 126 9.80 -0.24 19.57
N PRO A 127 9.39 0.58 20.56
CA PRO A 127 7.96 0.74 20.87
C PRO A 127 7.22 1.25 19.62
N GLN A 128 6.25 0.47 19.15
CA GLN A 128 5.51 0.77 17.94
C GLN A 128 4.17 1.41 18.24
N THR A 129 3.79 2.42 17.46
CA THR A 129 2.46 3.04 17.52
C THR A 129 1.44 2.15 16.83
N CYS A 130 1.82 1.58 15.70
CA CYS A 130 0.99 0.60 14.98
C CYS A 130 1.15 -0.76 15.66
N ILE A 131 0.08 -1.28 16.24
CA ILE A 131 0.12 -2.57 16.93
C ILE A 131 -0.06 -3.71 15.92
N ARG A 132 -0.93 -3.51 14.93
CA ARG A 132 -1.24 -4.51 13.93
C ARG A 132 -1.76 -3.84 12.66
N VAL A 133 -1.31 -4.35 11.51
CA VAL A 133 -1.84 -3.94 10.20
C VAL A 133 -3.09 -4.75 9.92
N THR A 134 -4.16 -4.08 9.54
CA THR A 134 -5.44 -4.71 9.20
C THR A 134 -5.92 -4.23 7.83
N ILE A 135 -6.87 -4.98 7.27
CA ILE A 135 -7.58 -4.54 6.07
C ILE A 135 -8.62 -3.50 6.52
N GLU A 136 -8.61 -2.35 5.86
CA GLU A 136 -9.56 -1.29 6.17
C GLU A 136 -10.13 -0.71 4.88
N HIS A 137 -11.41 -0.98 4.65
CA HIS A 137 -12.11 -0.50 3.47
C HIS A 137 -13.10 0.64 3.77
N THR A 138 -13.49 0.79 5.03
CA THR A 138 -14.55 1.74 5.39
C THR A 138 -14.17 3.19 5.12
N ILE A 139 -12.92 3.56 5.37
CA ILE A 139 -12.44 4.92 5.08
C ILE A 139 -12.30 5.15 3.57
N HIS A 140 -12.43 4.11 2.78
CA HIS A 140 -12.28 4.14 1.33
C HIS A 140 -13.53 3.70 0.58
N GLU A 141 -14.64 3.46 1.28
CA GLU A 141 -15.86 2.92 0.66
C GLU A 141 -16.36 3.76 -0.50
N SER A 142 -16.31 5.05 -0.35
CA SER A 142 -16.75 5.96 -1.38
C SER A 142 -15.79 6.06 -2.54
N HIS A 143 -14.64 5.47 -2.41
CA HIS A 143 -13.66 5.42 -3.50
C HIS A 143 -13.58 4.05 -4.10
N LEU A 144 -14.50 3.19 -3.75
CA LEU A 144 -14.61 1.93 -4.45
C LEU A 144 -14.68 2.25 -5.92
N ILE A 145 -13.72 1.73 -6.64
CA ILE A 145 -13.63 1.97 -8.08
C ILE A 145 -14.93 1.48 -8.69
N SER A 146 -15.58 2.34 -9.49
CA SER A 146 -16.75 1.93 -10.26
C SER A 146 -16.35 0.77 -11.18
N PRO A 147 -17.31 -0.07 -11.61
CA PRO A 147 -16.99 -1.13 -12.57
C PRO A 147 -16.29 -0.61 -13.82
N GLU A 148 -16.66 0.60 -14.27
CA GLU A 148 -16.04 1.24 -15.43
C GLU A 148 -14.56 1.57 -15.19
N LEU A 149 -14.23 2.09 -14.02
CA LEU A 149 -12.86 2.41 -13.67
C LEU A 149 -12.01 1.15 -13.50
N ARG A 150 -12.57 0.08 -12.96
CA ARG A 150 -11.88 -1.21 -12.87
C ARG A 150 -11.55 -1.74 -14.25
N LYS A 151 -12.53 -1.66 -15.15
CA LYS A 151 -12.33 -2.08 -16.53
C LYS A 151 -11.25 -1.23 -17.20
N ALA A 152 -11.28 0.08 -17.00
CA ALA A 152 -10.28 0.98 -17.56
C ALA A 152 -8.88 0.66 -17.04
N LYS A 153 -8.75 0.34 -15.75
CA LYS A 153 -7.48 -0.09 -15.16
C LYS A 153 -6.98 -1.38 -15.82
N TRP A 154 -7.87 -2.36 -15.97
CA TRP A 154 -7.54 -3.64 -16.62
C TRP A 154 -7.16 -3.43 -18.09
N ASP A 155 -7.98 -2.67 -18.82
CA ASP A 155 -7.73 -2.42 -20.26
C ASP A 155 -6.38 -1.75 -20.49
N ARG A 156 -6.00 -0.82 -19.62
CA ARG A 156 -4.69 -0.18 -19.68
C ARG A 156 -3.56 -1.17 -19.43
N SER A 157 -3.77 -2.15 -18.56
CA SER A 157 -2.73 -3.12 -18.23
C SER A 157 -2.49 -4.13 -19.35
N ILE A 158 -3.46 -4.38 -20.22
CA ILE A 158 -3.35 -5.37 -21.29
C ILE A 158 -3.10 -4.77 -22.68
N LYS A 159 -3.21 -3.45 -22.84
CA LYS A 159 -3.11 -2.78 -24.15
C LYS A 159 -1.71 -2.26 -24.52
N LYS A 160 -0.74 -2.54 -23.70
CA LYS A 160 0.63 -2.07 -24.01
C LYS A 160 1.36 -3.03 -24.89
#